data_05199027ed4a1cd38b32563d0fa9600c
#
_entry.id   05199027ed4a1cd38b32563d0fa9600c
#
_cell.length_a   1.000
_cell.length_b   1.000
_cell.length_c   1.000
_cell.angle_alpha   90.00
_cell.angle_beta   90.00
_cell.angle_gamma   90.00
#
_symmetry.space_group_name_H-M   'P 1'
#
loop_
_entity.id
_entity.type
_entity.pdbx_description
1 polymer ?
#
loop_
_entity_poly.entity_id
_entity_poly.type
_entity_poly.pdbx_seq_one_letter_code
_entity_poly.pdbx_strand_id
1 'polypeptide(L)'
;YIKFIRDLRIAIDNEFGMGKTDPAENSGDFKPKPWSISLEGLINNPQVLDLEKLLQNVTIEDRVYRLRCVEAWSMVIPWQGFPLAEIIKMADPLSSAKFIQFVTVFRPEEMPGQKRKLLPWPYVEGLRMDEAMHPLTILSTGLYGHDLLNQSGAPLRLVVPWKYGFKSIKSISSIRFVDKQPEATWSMLAPSEYGFYSNVN
;
A
#
# COMPACT_ATOMS: atom_id res chain seq x y z
N TYR A 1 -23.84 8.10 0.20
CA TYR A 1 -22.39 8.39 0.34
C TYR A 1 -21.62 7.15 0.78
N ILE A 2 -22.00 6.53 1.91
CA ILE A 2 -21.38 5.29 2.43
C ILE A 2 -21.50 4.11 1.43
N LYS A 3 -22.64 3.99 0.75
CA LYS A 3 -22.85 2.96 -0.28
C LYS A 3 -21.92 3.18 -1.49
N PHE A 4 -21.70 4.43 -1.89
CA PHE A 4 -20.76 4.80 -2.97
C PHE A 4 -19.31 4.44 -2.62
N ILE A 5 -18.89 4.70 -1.36
CA ILE A 5 -17.54 4.34 -0.87
C ILE A 5 -17.38 2.82 -0.80
N ARG A 6 -18.43 2.08 -0.44
CA ARG A 6 -18.46 0.60 -0.43
C ARG A 6 -18.23 0.00 -1.81
N ASP A 7 -18.80 0.63 -2.84
CA ASP A 7 -18.74 0.16 -4.21
C ASP A 7 -17.46 0.65 -4.93
N LEU A 8 -16.60 1.40 -4.23
CA LEU A 8 -15.36 1.95 -4.74
C LEU A 8 -14.33 0.83 -4.96
N ARG A 9 -14.21 0.40 -6.19
CA ARG A 9 -13.28 -0.63 -6.66
C ARG A 9 -11.85 -0.09 -6.74
N ILE A 10 -11.24 0.23 -5.59
CA ILE A 10 -9.85 0.69 -5.52
C ILE A 10 -8.90 -0.51 -5.36
N ALA A 11 -9.29 -1.66 -5.89
CA ALA A 11 -8.56 -2.88 -5.63
C ALA A 11 -8.08 -3.52 -6.92
N ILE A 12 -6.78 -3.63 -7.06
CA ILE A 12 -6.14 -4.56 -8.00
C ILE A 12 -5.49 -5.71 -7.22
N ASP A 13 -5.48 -5.62 -5.91
CA ASP A 13 -4.89 -6.63 -5.05
C ASP A 13 -5.99 -7.61 -4.67
N ASN A 14 -5.89 -8.84 -5.15
CA ASN A 14 -6.91 -9.87 -5.05
C ASN A 14 -7.00 -10.51 -3.65
N GLU A 15 -6.72 -9.76 -2.58
CA GLU A 15 -6.69 -10.23 -1.19
C GLU A 15 -8.03 -10.82 -0.74
N PHE A 16 -9.14 -10.25 -1.23
CA PHE A 16 -10.49 -10.67 -0.88
C PHE A 16 -11.22 -11.41 -2.01
N GLY A 17 -10.63 -11.52 -3.20
CA GLY A 17 -11.19 -12.21 -4.35
C GLY A 17 -11.02 -11.44 -5.66
N MET A 18 -11.36 -12.10 -6.80
CA MET A 18 -11.19 -11.54 -8.16
C MET A 18 -12.48 -10.99 -8.76
N GLY A 19 -13.63 -11.34 -8.20
CA GLY A 19 -14.92 -10.84 -8.65
C GLY A 19 -15.07 -9.36 -8.30
N LYS A 20 -15.85 -8.65 -9.08
CA LYS A 20 -16.03 -7.19 -8.92
C LYS A 20 -16.65 -6.80 -7.56
N THR A 21 -17.40 -7.70 -6.94
CA THR A 21 -18.06 -7.52 -5.63
C THR A 21 -17.28 -8.17 -4.48
N ASP A 22 -16.43 -9.18 -4.79
CA ASP A 22 -15.71 -9.98 -3.80
C ASP A 22 -15.01 -9.13 -2.71
N PRO A 23 -14.29 -8.04 -3.03
CA PRO A 23 -13.61 -7.25 -2.00
C PRO A 23 -14.57 -6.67 -0.96
N ALA A 24 -15.74 -6.22 -1.37
CA ALA A 24 -16.74 -5.67 -0.45
C ALA A 24 -17.45 -6.75 0.36
N GLU A 25 -17.72 -7.91 -0.25
CA GLU A 25 -18.45 -9.02 0.37
C GLU A 25 -17.56 -9.82 1.34
N ASN A 26 -16.27 -10.02 0.99
CA ASN A 26 -15.37 -10.92 1.69
C ASN A 26 -14.41 -10.23 2.67
N SER A 27 -14.47 -8.91 2.80
CA SER A 27 -13.54 -8.17 3.66
C SER A 27 -14.02 -7.99 5.10
N GLY A 28 -15.24 -8.44 5.43
CA GLY A 28 -15.87 -8.20 6.73
C GLY A 28 -15.11 -8.80 7.92
N ASP A 29 -14.46 -9.93 7.73
CA ASP A 29 -13.74 -10.64 8.79
C ASP A 29 -12.32 -10.08 9.04
N PHE A 30 -11.81 -9.26 8.16
CA PHE A 30 -10.48 -8.68 8.31
C PHE A 30 -10.44 -7.67 9.46
N LYS A 31 -9.47 -7.86 10.37
CA LYS A 31 -9.27 -7.04 11.57
C LYS A 31 -8.07 -6.10 11.38
N PRO A 32 -8.31 -4.83 11.02
CA PRO A 32 -7.23 -3.87 10.79
C PRO A 32 -6.60 -3.32 12.08
N LYS A 33 -7.14 -3.62 13.25
CA LYS A 33 -6.63 -3.15 14.56
C LYS A 33 -6.60 -4.30 15.57
N PRO A 34 -5.56 -4.37 16.46
CA PRO A 34 -4.36 -3.53 16.49
C PRO A 34 -3.44 -3.82 15.29
N TRP A 35 -2.59 -2.82 14.91
CA TRP A 35 -1.70 -2.96 13.76
C TRP A 35 -0.28 -2.51 14.06
N SER A 36 0.67 -3.25 13.52
CA SER A 36 2.09 -2.91 13.59
C SER A 36 2.77 -3.06 12.24
N ILE A 37 3.83 -2.27 12.05
CA ILE A 37 4.62 -2.22 10.82
C ILE A 37 6.08 -2.47 11.18
N SER A 38 6.72 -3.48 10.59
CA SER A 38 8.16 -3.73 10.74
C SER A 38 8.94 -2.76 9.86
N LEU A 39 9.89 -2.02 10.45
CA LEU A 39 10.94 -1.31 9.72
C LEU A 39 12.23 -2.12 9.80
N GLU A 40 12.78 -2.50 8.65
CA GLU A 40 13.90 -3.44 8.58
C GLU A 40 14.80 -3.23 7.35
N GLY A 41 15.92 -3.95 7.31
CA GLY A 41 16.88 -3.90 6.21
C GLY A 41 18.02 -2.91 6.45
N LEU A 42 18.41 -2.15 5.45
CA LEU A 42 19.55 -1.23 5.46
C LEU A 42 19.21 0.10 6.16
N ILE A 43 18.99 0.05 7.47
CA ILE A 43 18.61 1.20 8.31
C ILE A 43 19.38 1.17 9.64
N ASN A 44 19.55 2.33 10.26
CA ASN A 44 20.17 2.44 11.57
C ASN A 44 19.17 2.12 12.71
N ASN A 45 17.87 2.35 12.51
CA ASN A 45 16.83 2.22 13.52
C ASN A 45 15.79 1.13 13.16
N PRO A 46 16.18 -0.18 13.14
CA PRO A 46 15.21 -1.25 12.94
C PRO A 46 14.26 -1.33 14.14
N GLN A 47 12.96 -1.36 13.85
CA GLN A 47 11.92 -1.31 14.88
C GLN A 47 10.58 -1.82 14.37
N VAL A 48 9.68 -2.12 15.30
CA VAL A 48 8.28 -2.38 15.03
C VAL A 48 7.48 -1.18 15.51
N LEU A 49 6.83 -0.51 14.57
CA LEU A 49 5.97 0.63 14.85
C LEU A 49 4.55 0.15 15.15
N ASP A 50 4.03 0.54 16.29
CA ASP A 50 2.60 0.49 16.57
C ASP A 50 1.92 1.63 15.80
N LEU A 51 0.94 1.29 14.96
CA LEU A 51 0.31 2.28 14.07
C LEU A 51 -0.42 3.37 14.86
N GLU A 52 -1.11 3.02 15.95
CA GLU A 52 -1.87 4.00 16.74
C GLU A 52 -0.93 5.03 17.39
N LYS A 53 0.21 4.57 17.90
CA LYS A 53 1.25 5.46 18.44
C LYS A 53 1.92 6.29 17.36
N LEU A 54 2.16 5.70 16.19
CA LEU A 54 2.73 6.41 15.05
C LEU A 54 1.82 7.59 14.65
N LEU A 55 0.52 7.35 14.55
CA LEU A 55 -0.45 8.38 14.13
C LEU A 55 -0.58 9.55 15.11
N GLN A 56 -0.17 9.38 16.35
CA GLN A 56 -0.08 10.48 17.33
C GLN A 56 1.12 11.41 17.08
N ASN A 57 2.12 10.94 16.33
CA ASN A 57 3.40 11.65 16.12
C ASN A 57 3.59 12.16 14.69
N VAL A 58 2.64 11.93 13.80
CA VAL A 58 2.66 12.43 12.42
C VAL A 58 1.47 13.36 12.16
N THR A 59 1.63 14.28 11.23
CA THR A 59 0.54 15.16 10.83
C THR A 59 -0.23 14.52 9.68
N ILE A 60 -1.51 14.24 9.90
CA ILE A 60 -2.41 13.74 8.85
C ILE A 60 -2.85 14.92 7.97
N GLU A 61 -2.73 14.75 6.68
CA GLU A 61 -3.07 15.73 5.66
C GLU A 61 -4.15 15.18 4.72
N ASP A 62 -5.02 16.07 4.23
CA ASP A 62 -5.94 15.77 3.13
C ASP A 62 -5.23 15.99 1.78
N ARG A 63 -5.25 14.98 0.91
CA ARG A 63 -4.62 15.00 -0.40
C ARG A 63 -5.58 14.51 -1.48
N VAL A 64 -5.92 15.37 -2.42
CA VAL A 64 -6.81 15.03 -3.53
C VAL A 64 -5.98 14.58 -4.73
N TYR A 65 -5.98 13.28 -5.00
CA TYR A 65 -5.22 12.68 -6.10
C TYR A 65 -6.12 11.91 -7.06
N ARG A 66 -5.71 11.91 -8.33
CA ARG A 66 -6.29 10.99 -9.32
C ARG A 66 -5.60 9.63 -9.22
N LEU A 67 -6.35 8.59 -8.89
CA LEU A 67 -5.91 7.19 -9.00
C LEU A 67 -6.23 6.69 -10.41
N ARG A 68 -5.26 6.04 -11.06
CA ARG A 68 -5.42 5.43 -12.39
C ARG A 68 -5.18 3.93 -12.31
N CYS A 69 -6.14 3.16 -12.78
CA CYS A 69 -6.02 1.73 -12.89
C CYS A 69 -5.47 1.32 -14.25
N VAL A 70 -4.70 0.25 -14.30
CA VAL A 70 -4.23 -0.38 -15.54
C VAL A 70 -5.41 -0.89 -16.41
N GLU A 71 -6.57 -1.14 -15.81
CA GLU A 71 -7.83 -1.48 -16.49
C GLU A 71 -8.53 -0.27 -17.15
N ALA A 72 -7.80 0.82 -17.41
CA ALA A 72 -8.24 2.00 -18.13
C ALA A 72 -9.34 2.85 -17.46
N TRP A 73 -9.60 2.67 -16.16
CA TRP A 73 -10.46 3.59 -15.42
C TRP A 73 -9.64 4.47 -14.47
N SER A 74 -10.19 5.61 -14.10
CA SER A 74 -9.59 6.52 -13.13
C SER A 74 -10.64 7.21 -12.29
N MET A 75 -10.23 7.65 -11.10
CA MET A 75 -11.09 8.46 -10.24
C MET A 75 -10.25 9.42 -9.38
N VAL A 76 -10.86 10.52 -8.99
CA VAL A 76 -10.29 11.50 -8.07
C VAL A 76 -10.72 11.13 -6.65
N ILE A 77 -9.75 10.96 -5.77
CA ILE A 77 -9.98 10.50 -4.40
C ILE A 77 -9.35 11.47 -3.43
N PRO A 78 -10.10 11.99 -2.45
CA PRO A 78 -9.55 12.73 -1.32
C PRO A 78 -9.03 11.73 -0.28
N TRP A 79 -7.72 11.52 -0.29
CA TRP A 79 -6.99 10.68 0.66
C TRP A 79 -6.69 11.45 1.93
N GLN A 80 -6.65 10.73 3.05
CA GLN A 80 -6.11 11.20 4.31
C GLN A 80 -4.87 10.36 4.66
N GLY A 81 -3.76 11.03 4.96
CA GLY A 81 -2.52 10.34 5.23
C GLY A 81 -1.38 11.30 5.53
N PHE A 82 -0.17 10.78 5.54
CA PHE A 82 1.05 11.53 5.83
C PHE A 82 2.17 11.15 4.85
N PRO A 83 3.17 12.01 4.63
CA PRO A 83 4.28 11.72 3.73
C PRO A 83 5.05 10.45 4.16
N LEU A 84 5.33 9.54 3.21
CA LEU A 84 6.17 8.37 3.48
C LEU A 84 7.56 8.78 4.00
N ALA A 85 8.03 9.95 3.63
CA ALA A 85 9.30 10.53 4.10
C ALA A 85 9.40 10.59 5.64
N GLU A 86 8.30 10.68 6.38
CA GLU A 86 8.33 10.67 7.85
C GLU A 86 8.80 9.30 8.40
N ILE A 87 8.32 8.21 7.80
CA ILE A 87 8.80 6.85 8.15
C ILE A 87 10.26 6.66 7.76
N ILE A 88 10.65 7.18 6.59
CA ILE A 88 12.04 7.07 6.12
C ILE A 88 12.99 7.80 7.07
N LYS A 89 12.63 8.99 7.55
CA LYS A 89 13.40 9.73 8.55
C LYS A 89 13.54 8.96 9.87
N MET A 90 12.45 8.34 10.34
CA MET A 90 12.46 7.51 11.57
C MET A 90 13.37 6.28 11.42
N ALA A 91 13.39 5.67 10.25
CA ALA A 91 14.20 4.49 9.94
C ALA A 91 15.69 4.81 9.86
N ASP A 92 16.05 6.04 9.51
CA ASP A 92 17.44 6.50 9.29
C ASP A 92 18.22 5.56 8.36
N PRO A 93 17.91 5.58 7.03
CA PRO A 93 18.46 4.63 6.09
C PRO A 93 19.96 4.82 5.86
N LEU A 94 20.67 3.70 5.73
CA LEU A 94 22.07 3.68 5.32
C LEU A 94 22.21 4.22 3.89
N SER A 95 23.35 4.80 3.56
CA SER A 95 23.64 5.32 2.20
C SER A 95 23.59 4.26 1.09
N SER A 96 23.69 2.99 1.46
CA SER A 96 23.54 1.81 0.59
C SER A 96 22.08 1.49 0.24
N ALA A 97 21.12 1.97 1.02
CA ALA A 97 19.70 1.77 0.71
C ALA A 97 19.30 2.58 -0.53
N LYS A 98 18.91 1.89 -1.59
CA LYS A 98 18.52 2.50 -2.87
C LYS A 98 17.04 2.36 -3.18
N PHE A 99 16.40 1.38 -2.57
CA PHE A 99 15.00 1.06 -2.77
C PHE A 99 14.32 0.77 -1.43
N ILE A 100 13.00 0.88 -1.46
CA ILE A 100 12.11 0.43 -0.38
C ILE A 100 11.23 -0.66 -0.93
N GLN A 101 11.15 -1.78 -0.22
CA GLN A 101 10.23 -2.88 -0.44
C GLN A 101 9.10 -2.79 0.59
N PHE A 102 7.88 -2.93 0.13
CA PHE A 102 6.68 -3.00 0.96
C PHE A 102 6.08 -4.40 0.87
N VAL A 103 5.55 -4.90 1.95
CA VAL A 103 4.92 -6.22 2.02
C VAL A 103 3.54 -6.09 2.66
N THR A 104 2.52 -6.63 1.99
CA THR A 104 1.16 -6.77 2.53
C THR A 104 1.15 -7.81 3.65
N VAL A 105 0.24 -7.64 4.61
CA VAL A 105 -0.01 -8.66 5.64
C VAL A 105 -0.47 -9.99 5.02
N PHE A 106 0.00 -11.09 5.57
CA PHE A 106 -0.45 -12.42 5.15
C PHE A 106 -1.35 -13.04 6.23
N ARG A 107 -2.66 -12.99 6.00
CA ARG A 107 -3.71 -13.52 6.88
C ARG A 107 -4.80 -14.22 6.06
N PRO A 108 -4.52 -15.39 5.49
CA PRO A 108 -5.44 -16.05 4.56
C PRO A 108 -6.81 -16.40 5.18
N GLU A 109 -6.90 -16.51 6.51
CA GLU A 109 -8.19 -16.76 7.18
C GLU A 109 -9.09 -15.52 7.21
N GLU A 110 -8.50 -14.32 7.21
CA GLU A 110 -9.21 -13.04 7.16
C GLU A 110 -9.31 -12.48 5.73
N MET A 111 -8.41 -12.93 4.83
CA MET A 111 -8.26 -12.49 3.43
C MET A 111 -8.35 -13.70 2.50
N PRO A 112 -9.55 -14.18 2.16
CA PRO A 112 -9.73 -15.45 1.44
C PRO A 112 -9.09 -15.51 0.05
N GLY A 113 -8.85 -14.35 -0.59
CA GLY A 113 -8.09 -14.27 -1.84
C GLY A 113 -6.66 -14.79 -1.71
N GLN A 114 -6.06 -14.67 -0.52
CA GLN A 114 -4.70 -15.14 -0.24
C GLN A 114 -4.59 -16.68 -0.19
N LYS A 115 -5.69 -17.41 -0.09
CA LYS A 115 -5.74 -18.87 -0.21
C LYS A 115 -5.59 -19.35 -1.66
N ARG A 116 -5.83 -18.46 -2.62
CA ARG A 116 -5.78 -18.77 -4.04
C ARG A 116 -4.33 -18.65 -4.56
N LYS A 117 -3.86 -19.62 -5.31
CA LYS A 117 -2.51 -19.65 -5.92
C LYS A 117 -2.41 -18.80 -7.19
N LEU A 118 -3.11 -17.68 -7.25
CA LEU A 118 -3.13 -16.78 -8.40
C LEU A 118 -1.99 -15.77 -8.37
N LEU A 119 -1.65 -15.32 -7.16
CA LEU A 119 -0.51 -14.44 -6.90
C LEU A 119 0.47 -15.11 -5.94
N PRO A 120 1.76 -14.83 -6.03
CA PRO A 120 2.71 -15.17 -4.98
C PRO A 120 2.44 -14.26 -3.76
N TRP A 121 1.85 -14.84 -2.73
CA TRP A 121 1.61 -14.17 -1.46
C TRP A 121 2.79 -14.30 -0.49
N PRO A 122 3.05 -13.30 0.36
CA PRO A 122 2.36 -11.99 0.45
C PRO A 122 2.63 -11.11 -0.76
N TYR A 123 1.72 -10.17 -1.05
CA TYR A 123 1.91 -9.18 -2.12
C TYR A 123 3.07 -8.24 -1.78
N VAL A 124 3.92 -7.98 -2.76
CA VAL A 124 5.14 -7.17 -2.64
C VAL A 124 5.14 -6.06 -3.67
N GLU A 125 5.52 -4.87 -3.23
CA GLU A 125 5.77 -3.72 -4.10
C GLU A 125 7.07 -3.02 -3.73
N GLY A 126 7.57 -2.21 -4.66
CA GLY A 126 8.79 -1.45 -4.44
C GLY A 126 8.77 -0.05 -5.03
N LEU A 127 9.53 0.83 -4.41
CA LEU A 127 9.85 2.18 -4.90
C LEU A 127 11.35 2.41 -4.86
N ARG A 128 11.86 3.26 -5.75
CA ARG A 128 13.18 3.86 -5.54
C ARG A 128 13.13 4.82 -4.35
N MET A 129 14.28 5.06 -3.74
CA MET A 129 14.37 5.95 -2.57
C MET A 129 13.91 7.38 -2.90
N ASP A 130 14.23 7.91 -4.07
CA ASP A 130 13.80 9.24 -4.49
C ASP A 130 12.27 9.33 -4.73
N GLU A 131 11.65 8.27 -5.26
CA GLU A 131 10.19 8.17 -5.39
C GLU A 131 9.51 8.08 -4.01
N ALA A 132 10.10 7.34 -3.09
CA ALA A 132 9.61 7.19 -1.73
C ALA A 132 9.72 8.49 -0.91
N MET A 133 10.78 9.27 -1.14
CA MET A 133 11.00 10.57 -0.50
C MET A 133 10.22 11.71 -1.16
N HIS A 134 9.57 11.46 -2.30
CA HIS A 134 8.84 12.49 -3.02
C HIS A 134 7.66 13.01 -2.19
N PRO A 135 7.43 14.34 -2.11
CA PRO A 135 6.38 14.93 -1.26
C PRO A 135 4.96 14.46 -1.56
N LEU A 136 4.69 13.96 -2.78
CA LEU A 136 3.39 13.42 -3.17
C LEU A 136 3.20 11.95 -2.79
N THR A 137 4.26 11.25 -2.40
CA THR A 137 4.16 9.86 -1.93
C THR A 137 3.70 9.85 -0.48
N ILE A 138 2.53 9.30 -0.23
CA ILE A 138 1.94 9.25 1.10
C ILE A 138 1.62 7.82 1.55
N LEU A 139 1.61 7.63 2.86
CA LEU A 139 0.95 6.53 3.53
C LEU A 139 -0.45 7.01 3.93
N SER A 140 -1.48 6.39 3.38
CA SER A 140 -2.87 6.77 3.64
C SER A 140 -3.49 5.86 4.69
N THR A 141 -4.25 6.47 5.60
CA THR A 141 -5.05 5.83 6.64
C THR A 141 -6.54 6.06 6.45
N GLY A 142 -6.92 6.97 5.54
CA GLY A 142 -8.31 7.33 5.31
C GLY A 142 -8.58 7.83 3.89
N LEU A 143 -9.86 7.92 3.58
CA LEU A 143 -10.37 8.49 2.34
C LEU A 143 -11.78 9.06 2.56
N TYR A 144 -12.10 10.15 1.88
CA TYR A 144 -13.39 10.86 2.00
C TYR A 144 -13.77 11.23 3.45
N GLY A 145 -12.79 11.54 4.31
CA GLY A 145 -13.02 11.91 5.71
C GLY A 145 -13.31 10.74 6.66
N HIS A 146 -13.05 9.50 6.24
CA HIS A 146 -13.27 8.29 7.02
C HIS A 146 -12.03 7.40 7.01
N ASP A 147 -11.90 6.54 8.03
CA ASP A 147 -10.89 5.47 8.03
C ASP A 147 -11.02 4.62 6.76
N LEU A 148 -9.89 4.05 6.31
CA LEU A 148 -9.90 3.11 5.19
C LEU A 148 -10.83 1.93 5.47
N LEU A 149 -11.65 1.59 4.48
CA LEU A 149 -12.36 0.31 4.49
C LEU A 149 -11.37 -0.84 4.30
N ASN A 150 -11.72 -2.03 4.80
CA ASN A 150 -10.89 -3.23 4.69
C ASN A 150 -10.44 -3.47 3.25
N GLN A 151 -11.37 -3.48 2.29
CA GLN A 151 -11.07 -3.65 0.86
C GLN A 151 -10.28 -2.50 0.23
N SER A 152 -10.26 -1.34 0.88
CA SER A 152 -9.49 -0.18 0.40
C SER A 152 -8.04 -0.17 0.91
N GLY A 153 -7.64 -1.19 1.67
CA GLY A 153 -6.27 -1.36 2.15
C GLY A 153 -6.05 -0.92 3.60
N ALA A 154 -7.12 -1.01 4.44
CA ALA A 154 -6.99 -0.74 5.87
C ALA A 154 -5.87 -1.57 6.51
N PRO A 155 -5.25 -1.08 7.60
CA PRO A 155 -5.40 0.27 8.14
C PRO A 155 -4.44 1.28 7.52
N LEU A 156 -3.47 0.82 6.69
CA LEU A 156 -2.42 1.62 6.09
C LEU A 156 -2.10 1.14 4.69
N ARG A 157 -2.11 2.06 3.73
CA ARG A 157 -1.74 1.79 2.35
C ARG A 157 -0.82 2.86 1.77
N LEU A 158 -0.09 2.50 0.73
CA LEU A 158 0.67 3.43 -0.08
C LEU A 158 -0.24 4.13 -1.10
N VAL A 159 0.06 5.41 -1.40
CA VAL A 159 -0.53 6.14 -2.52
C VAL A 159 0.56 6.92 -3.24
N VAL A 160 0.73 6.63 -4.54
CA VAL A 160 1.72 7.26 -5.43
C VAL A 160 0.98 7.76 -6.68
N PRO A 161 0.63 9.06 -6.77
CA PRO A 161 -0.35 9.55 -7.75
C PRO A 161 0.11 9.50 -9.21
N TRP A 162 1.41 9.43 -9.50
CA TRP A 162 1.93 9.32 -10.88
C TRP A 162 2.17 7.89 -11.34
N LYS A 163 1.86 6.89 -10.50
CA LYS A 163 1.96 5.47 -10.83
C LYS A 163 0.59 4.85 -10.98
N TYR A 164 0.51 3.75 -11.73
CA TYR A 164 -0.71 2.94 -11.76
C TYR A 164 -1.06 2.39 -10.36
N GLY A 165 -2.36 2.25 -10.10
CA GLY A 165 -2.91 1.95 -8.78
C GLY A 165 -2.39 0.67 -8.11
N PHE A 166 -1.96 -0.34 -8.89
CA PHE A 166 -1.39 -1.57 -8.33
C PHE A 166 -0.06 -1.35 -7.59
N LYS A 167 0.66 -0.25 -7.90
CA LYS A 167 1.87 0.16 -7.16
C LYS A 167 1.55 0.69 -5.76
N SER A 168 0.29 1.04 -5.50
CA SER A 168 -0.17 1.59 -4.22
C SER A 168 -0.62 0.46 -3.29
N ILE A 169 0.35 -0.35 -2.84
CA ILE A 169 0.17 -1.54 -2.00
C ILE A 169 -0.67 -1.26 -0.76
N LYS A 170 -1.49 -2.24 -0.36
CA LYS A 170 -2.46 -2.19 0.72
C LYS A 170 -2.03 -2.96 1.97
N SER A 171 -2.65 -2.64 3.10
CA SER A 171 -2.51 -3.37 4.37
C SER A 171 -1.05 -3.70 4.69
N ILE A 172 -0.21 -2.67 4.67
CA ILE A 172 1.25 -2.78 4.80
C ILE A 172 1.61 -3.31 6.19
N SER A 173 2.37 -4.40 6.24
CA SER A 173 2.91 -5.00 7.46
C SER A 173 4.42 -4.86 7.61
N SER A 174 5.16 -4.67 6.50
CA SER A 174 6.62 -4.48 6.52
C SER A 174 7.06 -3.44 5.49
N ILE A 175 8.04 -2.64 5.88
CA ILE A 175 8.76 -1.68 5.05
C ILE A 175 10.25 -1.99 5.19
N ARG A 176 10.86 -2.51 4.13
CA ARG A 176 12.25 -2.97 4.11
C ARG A 176 13.10 -2.09 3.20
N PHE A 177 14.24 -1.64 3.69
CA PHE A 177 15.20 -0.84 2.95
C PHE A 177 16.26 -1.75 2.33
N VAL A 178 16.47 -1.66 1.01
CA VAL A 178 17.33 -2.58 0.26
C VAL A 178 18.22 -1.85 -0.73
N ASP A 179 19.34 -2.47 -1.09
CA ASP A 179 20.32 -1.94 -2.06
C ASP A 179 19.96 -2.27 -3.51
N LYS A 180 19.21 -3.35 -3.73
CA LYS A 180 18.79 -3.81 -5.04
C LYS A 180 17.29 -3.61 -5.25
N GLN A 181 16.92 -3.43 -6.53
CA GLN A 181 15.51 -3.33 -6.91
C GLN A 181 14.76 -4.58 -6.45
N PRO A 182 13.72 -4.43 -5.59
CA PRO A 182 12.92 -5.57 -5.16
C PRO A 182 12.06 -6.11 -6.31
N GLU A 183 11.83 -7.41 -6.28
CA GLU A 183 10.87 -8.04 -7.18
C GLU A 183 9.44 -7.69 -6.74
N ALA A 184 8.71 -6.97 -7.59
CA ALA A 184 7.31 -6.64 -7.35
C ALA A 184 6.40 -7.75 -7.89
N THR A 185 5.31 -8.03 -7.20
CA THR A 185 4.42 -9.18 -7.49
C THR A 185 3.98 -9.23 -8.96
N TRP A 186 3.44 -8.15 -9.50
CA TRP A 186 2.98 -8.12 -10.89
C TRP A 186 4.12 -8.14 -11.90
N SER A 187 5.27 -7.51 -11.58
CA SER A 187 6.45 -7.55 -12.45
C SER A 187 7.03 -8.96 -12.58
N MET A 188 6.91 -9.79 -11.54
CA MET A 188 7.31 -11.21 -11.61
C MET A 188 6.35 -12.04 -12.45
N LEU A 189 5.03 -11.77 -12.31
CA LEU A 189 3.99 -12.58 -12.96
C LEU A 189 3.87 -12.29 -14.45
N ALA A 190 3.96 -11.04 -14.85
CA ALA A 190 3.78 -10.59 -16.22
C ALA A 190 4.77 -9.45 -16.55
N PRO A 191 6.07 -9.74 -16.67
CA PRO A 191 7.12 -8.74 -16.82
C PRO A 191 7.04 -7.93 -18.13
N SER A 192 6.38 -8.47 -19.16
CA SER A 192 6.10 -7.75 -20.40
C SER A 192 5.02 -6.66 -20.28
N GLU A 193 4.15 -6.80 -19.26
CA GLU A 193 2.97 -5.96 -19.05
C GLU A 193 3.18 -4.96 -17.90
N TYR A 194 3.82 -5.42 -16.82
CA TYR A 194 3.95 -4.70 -15.56
C TYR A 194 5.41 -4.43 -15.23
N GLY A 195 5.93 -3.28 -15.66
CA GLY A 195 7.26 -2.84 -15.28
C GLY A 195 7.34 -2.39 -13.82
N PHE A 196 8.55 -2.41 -13.25
CA PHE A 196 8.79 -1.97 -11.86
C PHE A 196 8.31 -0.53 -11.59
N TYR A 197 8.56 0.37 -12.52
CA TYR A 197 8.18 1.78 -12.35
C TYR A 197 6.69 2.02 -12.52
N SER A 198 6.08 1.46 -13.55
CA SER A 198 4.66 1.57 -13.87
C SER A 198 4.08 2.98 -13.69
N ASN A 199 4.80 3.96 -14.24
CA ASN A 199 4.34 5.33 -14.28
C ASN A 199 3.20 5.47 -15.29
N VAL A 200 2.23 6.32 -14.98
CA VAL A 200 1.14 6.64 -15.91
C VAL A 200 1.69 7.51 -17.03
N ASN A 201 1.35 7.16 -18.26
CA ASN A 201 1.71 7.92 -19.47
C ASN A 201 0.86 9.18 -19.62
#